data_ff7d101ceab740f4e1d1be302dad78b3
#
_entry.id   ff7d101ceab740f4e1d1be302dad78b3
#
_cell.length_a   1.000
_cell.length_b   1.000
_cell.length_c   1.000
_cell.angle_alpha   90.00
_cell.angle_beta   90.00
_cell.angle_gamma   90.00
#
_symmetry.space_group_name_H-M   'P 1'
#
loop_
_entity.id
_entity.type
_entity.pdbx_description
1 polymer ?
#
loop_
_entity_poly.entity_id
_entity_poly.type
_entity_poly.pdbx_seq_one_letter_code
_entity_poly.pdbx_strand_id
1 'polypeptide(L)'
;MYNARTNSRRHTAPADARSGPGTSAVAAEGEYTPFLIEFLRVIRGRLWVILLVMVVLGWAAVGFSLAQTPEYEASIKILVGQDRGITDAPSDAMGLLQLTQTMAEGVRSRPVAETAIRQQNLRMTPEDLLGQNLSVEQIPNTQFIRVTYTDTDPERARRVANAIGEAFSERVSDVRSSANSITVSVWEPAVTPAEPVSPHPIRNGLLALALGLIVGVGLAFVLEHLDDTWRSTEEAELISGVPTFGVIPEYKGAKGKKGEY
;
A
#
# COMPACT_ATOMS: atom_id res chain seq x y z
N MET A 1 -19.28 74.19 31.21
CA MET A 1 -19.87 75.39 30.53
C MET A 1 -20.67 74.86 29.36
N TYR A 2 -21.90 75.08 29.51
CA TYR A 2 -22.98 75.59 28.60
C TYR A 2 -23.41 74.60 27.51
N ASN A 3 -24.55 74.01 27.73
CA ASN A 3 -25.95 74.40 27.38
C ASN A 3 -26.24 74.06 25.91
N ALA A 4 -27.24 73.33 25.68
CA ALA A 4 -28.64 73.30 25.89
C ALA A 4 -29.45 73.40 24.58
N ARG A 5 -30.52 72.63 24.59
CA ARG A 5 -31.86 72.83 24.05
C ARG A 5 -32.15 72.50 22.58
N THR A 6 -32.95 71.46 22.48
CA THR A 6 -34.41 71.46 22.18
C THR A 6 -34.79 71.93 20.77
N ASN A 7 -35.39 71.08 19.98
CA ASN A 7 -36.85 71.25 19.80
C ASN A 7 -37.46 70.09 18.97
N SER A 8 -38.53 69.64 19.47
CA SER A 8 -39.56 68.80 18.90
C SER A 8 -40.12 69.33 17.60
N ARG A 9 -40.49 68.49 16.68
CA ARG A 9 -41.82 68.51 16.04
C ARG A 9 -42.15 67.16 15.41
N ARG A 10 -43.27 66.64 15.83
CA ARG A 10 -44.04 65.54 15.25
C ARG A 10 -44.44 65.87 13.81
N HIS A 11 -44.44 64.88 12.96
CA HIS A 11 -45.50 64.70 11.97
C HIS A 11 -45.59 63.19 11.60
N THR A 12 -46.68 62.65 11.97
CA THR A 12 -47.63 61.70 11.35
C THR A 12 -47.10 60.84 10.21
N ALA A 13 -47.41 59.58 10.37
CA ALA A 13 -47.34 58.47 9.39
C ALA A 13 -48.35 58.72 8.20
N PRO A 14 -48.19 57.97 7.09
CA PRO A 14 -48.92 56.72 7.06
C PRO A 14 -48.11 55.50 6.44
N ALA A 15 -48.75 54.41 6.70
CA ALA A 15 -48.49 53.08 6.22
C ALA A 15 -48.22 52.96 4.70
N ASP A 16 -47.33 52.13 4.27
CA ASP A 16 -47.69 50.96 3.48
C ASP A 16 -46.50 50.11 3.08
N ALA A 17 -46.79 48.82 3.00
CA ALA A 17 -46.20 47.76 2.15
C ALA A 17 -44.87 47.16 2.54
N ARG A 18 -44.94 46.07 3.26
CA ARG A 18 -44.66 44.70 2.78
C ARG A 18 -43.52 44.56 1.76
N SER A 19 -42.43 44.04 2.20
CA SER A 19 -41.77 42.90 1.56
C SER A 19 -40.58 42.45 2.44
N GLY A 20 -40.78 41.39 3.15
CA GLY A 20 -39.70 40.63 3.76
C GLY A 20 -38.95 39.87 2.66
N PRO A 21 -37.65 39.81 2.74
CA PRO A 21 -36.95 38.71 2.13
C PRO A 21 -36.74 37.66 3.22
N GLY A 22 -37.72 36.86 3.39
CA GLY A 22 -37.54 35.54 4.00
C GLY A 22 -37.06 34.59 2.94
N THR A 23 -36.21 33.71 3.37
CA THR A 23 -35.99 32.41 2.77
C THR A 23 -35.08 32.35 1.55
N SER A 24 -33.77 32.26 1.79
CA SER A 24 -32.82 31.69 0.87
C SER A 24 -31.81 30.78 1.58
N ALA A 25 -32.28 30.00 2.55
CA ALA A 25 -31.41 29.09 3.30
C ALA A 25 -31.91 27.62 3.32
N VAL A 26 -32.74 27.21 2.36
CA VAL A 26 -33.31 25.84 2.33
C VAL A 26 -33.18 25.21 0.94
N ALA A 27 -32.19 25.56 0.15
CA ALA A 27 -32.03 24.97 -1.18
C ALA A 27 -30.69 24.16 -1.39
N ALA A 28 -30.01 23.78 -0.31
CA ALA A 28 -28.73 23.05 -0.46
C ALA A 28 -28.80 21.58 0.03
N GLU A 29 -29.89 21.09 0.55
CA GLU A 29 -30.00 19.73 1.09
C GLU A 29 -30.69 18.72 0.15
N GLY A 30 -31.19 19.15 -1.01
CA GLY A 30 -31.99 18.30 -1.90
C GLY A 30 -31.31 17.68 -3.10
N GLU A 31 -30.10 18.09 -3.46
CA GLU A 31 -29.50 17.66 -4.73
C GLU A 31 -28.58 16.42 -4.63
N TYR A 32 -28.16 16.02 -3.44
CA TYR A 32 -27.28 14.84 -3.28
C TYR A 32 -28.05 13.53 -3.14
N THR A 33 -29.31 13.55 -2.82
CA THR A 33 -30.11 12.36 -2.59
C THR A 33 -30.43 11.54 -3.85
N PRO A 34 -30.71 12.13 -5.03
CA PRO A 34 -30.97 11.34 -6.24
C PRO A 34 -29.71 10.61 -6.73
N PHE A 35 -28.54 11.24 -6.66
CA PHE A 35 -27.31 10.64 -7.13
C PHE A 35 -26.90 9.39 -6.31
N LEU A 36 -27.03 9.43 -4.98
CA LEU A 36 -26.72 8.28 -4.12
C LEU A 36 -27.70 7.12 -4.33
N ILE A 37 -28.98 7.41 -4.58
CA ILE A 37 -29.99 6.38 -4.83
C ILE A 37 -29.76 5.71 -6.18
N GLU A 38 -29.42 6.47 -7.21
CA GLU A 38 -29.08 5.93 -8.53
C GLU A 38 -27.79 5.10 -8.48
N PHE A 39 -26.77 5.60 -7.80
CA PHE A 39 -25.50 4.88 -7.55
C PHE A 39 -25.75 3.51 -6.89
N LEU A 40 -26.52 3.48 -5.81
CA LEU A 40 -26.90 2.25 -5.12
C LEU A 40 -27.75 1.31 -5.98
N ARG A 41 -28.60 1.87 -6.84
CA ARG A 41 -29.42 1.08 -7.76
C ARG A 41 -28.59 0.36 -8.80
N VAL A 42 -27.61 1.05 -9.42
CA VAL A 42 -26.67 0.47 -10.38
C VAL A 42 -25.84 -0.64 -9.74
N ILE A 43 -25.28 -0.36 -8.56
CA ILE A 43 -24.49 -1.38 -7.84
C ILE A 43 -25.33 -2.61 -7.55
N ARG A 44 -26.55 -2.42 -7.01
CA ARG A 44 -27.43 -3.54 -6.66
C ARG A 44 -27.90 -4.33 -7.90
N GLY A 45 -28.12 -3.64 -9.02
CA GLY A 45 -28.53 -4.26 -10.28
C GLY A 45 -27.42 -5.10 -10.94
N ARG A 46 -26.17 -4.68 -10.76
CA ARG A 46 -24.99 -5.29 -11.41
C ARG A 46 -24.01 -5.94 -10.41
N LEU A 47 -24.47 -6.22 -9.17
CA LEU A 47 -23.64 -6.86 -8.14
C LEU A 47 -22.94 -8.12 -8.64
N TRP A 48 -23.61 -8.91 -9.49
CA TRP A 48 -23.03 -10.13 -10.03
C TRP A 48 -21.80 -9.85 -10.90
N VAL A 49 -21.81 -8.77 -11.69
CA VAL A 49 -20.66 -8.35 -12.51
C VAL A 49 -19.51 -7.92 -11.60
N ILE A 50 -19.80 -7.13 -10.59
CA ILE A 50 -18.79 -6.65 -9.62
C ILE A 50 -18.14 -7.85 -8.92
N LEU A 51 -18.95 -8.77 -8.40
CA LEU A 51 -18.45 -9.97 -7.72
C LEU A 51 -17.64 -10.87 -8.67
N LEU A 52 -18.09 -11.04 -9.91
CA LEU A 52 -17.37 -11.83 -10.90
C LEU A 52 -15.99 -11.23 -11.19
N VAL A 53 -15.92 -9.93 -11.42
CA VAL A 53 -14.62 -9.22 -11.66
C VAL A 53 -13.71 -9.34 -10.45
N MET A 54 -14.22 -9.13 -9.23
CA MET A 54 -13.45 -9.30 -8.00
C MET A 54 -12.89 -10.71 -7.87
N VAL A 55 -13.72 -11.72 -8.08
CA VAL A 55 -13.31 -13.12 -7.96
C VAL A 55 -12.27 -13.49 -9.02
N VAL A 56 -12.48 -13.07 -10.27
CA VAL A 56 -11.53 -13.35 -11.36
C VAL A 56 -10.18 -12.71 -11.09
N LEU A 57 -10.15 -11.42 -10.72
CA LEU A 57 -8.89 -10.73 -10.41
C LEU A 57 -8.22 -11.27 -9.15
N GLY A 58 -8.99 -11.59 -8.12
CA GLY A 58 -8.47 -12.21 -6.91
C GLY A 58 -7.82 -13.56 -7.15
N TRP A 59 -8.50 -14.45 -7.88
CA TRP A 59 -7.95 -15.76 -8.25
C TRP A 59 -6.73 -15.65 -9.18
N ALA A 60 -6.77 -14.72 -10.14
CA ALA A 60 -5.64 -14.48 -11.03
C ALA A 60 -4.41 -14.01 -10.24
N ALA A 61 -4.58 -13.09 -9.29
CA ALA A 61 -3.49 -12.58 -8.46
C ALA A 61 -2.92 -13.66 -7.52
N VAL A 62 -3.77 -14.45 -6.87
CA VAL A 62 -3.33 -15.55 -6.01
C VAL A 62 -2.63 -16.62 -6.85
N GLY A 63 -3.19 -17.03 -7.98
CA GLY A 63 -2.59 -18.01 -8.89
C GLY A 63 -1.23 -17.55 -9.41
N PHE A 64 -1.12 -16.29 -9.82
CA PHE A 64 0.15 -15.69 -10.24
C PHE A 64 1.17 -15.67 -9.08
N SER A 65 0.72 -15.29 -7.88
CA SER A 65 1.58 -15.26 -6.69
C SER A 65 2.11 -16.64 -6.31
N LEU A 66 1.30 -17.67 -6.42
CA LEU A 66 1.72 -19.06 -6.15
C LEU A 66 2.63 -19.65 -7.23
N ALA A 67 2.61 -19.08 -8.44
CA ALA A 67 3.50 -19.48 -9.53
C ALA A 67 4.90 -18.86 -9.43
N GLN A 68 5.09 -17.83 -8.57
CA GLN A 68 6.39 -17.23 -8.33
C GLN A 68 7.28 -18.14 -7.47
N THR A 69 8.58 -18.10 -7.72
CA THR A 69 9.55 -18.82 -6.89
C THR A 69 9.62 -18.23 -5.49
N PRO A 70 9.55 -19.05 -4.43
CA PRO A 70 9.69 -18.55 -3.07
C PRO A 70 11.10 -18.02 -2.83
N GLU A 71 11.20 -16.92 -2.10
CA GLU A 71 12.44 -16.29 -1.69
C GLU A 71 12.57 -16.33 -0.17
N TYR A 72 13.75 -16.68 0.30
CA TYR A 72 14.08 -16.81 1.71
C TYR A 72 15.12 -15.77 2.08
N GLU A 73 14.92 -15.13 3.23
CA GLU A 73 15.78 -14.08 3.74
C GLU A 73 16.51 -14.55 4.99
N ALA A 74 17.84 -14.46 4.96
CA ALA A 74 18.68 -14.74 6.10
C ALA A 74 19.43 -13.47 6.49
N SER A 75 19.39 -13.09 7.78
CA SER A 75 20.02 -11.89 8.28
C SER A 75 20.99 -12.16 9.40
N ILE A 76 22.10 -11.41 9.42
CA ILE A 76 23.06 -11.34 10.51
C ILE A 76 23.07 -9.96 11.12
N LYS A 77 23.49 -9.86 12.39
CA LYS A 77 23.81 -8.57 13.01
C LYS A 77 25.29 -8.52 13.34
N ILE A 78 25.93 -7.48 12.88
CA ILE A 78 27.35 -7.21 13.10
C ILE A 78 27.45 -6.06 14.08
N LEU A 79 28.21 -6.23 15.16
CA LEU A 79 28.55 -5.17 16.12
C LEU A 79 29.86 -4.52 15.67
N VAL A 80 29.84 -3.19 15.54
CA VAL A 80 31.03 -2.38 15.31
C VAL A 80 31.44 -1.74 16.64
N GLY A 81 32.62 -2.06 17.11
CA GLY A 81 33.20 -1.51 18.32
C GLY A 81 34.51 -0.77 18.01
N GLN A 82 35.00 -0.04 19.00
CA GLN A 82 36.32 0.56 19.00
C GLN A 82 36.99 0.22 20.30
N ASP A 83 38.20 -0.34 20.22
CA ASP A 83 39.01 -0.64 21.40
C ASP A 83 39.67 0.65 21.91
N ARG A 84 38.82 1.56 22.40
CA ARG A 84 39.24 2.72 23.17
C ARG A 84 38.92 2.46 24.63
N GLY A 85 39.88 2.69 25.52
CA GLY A 85 39.57 2.82 26.93
C GLY A 85 38.42 3.81 27.14
N ILE A 86 37.54 3.49 28.10
CA ILE A 86 36.29 4.21 28.39
C ILE A 86 36.55 5.69 28.46
N THR A 87 36.21 6.46 27.43
CA THR A 87 36.16 7.92 27.46
C THR A 87 34.69 8.32 27.32
N ASP A 88 34.13 8.87 28.40
CA ASP A 88 32.69 9.23 28.51
C ASP A 88 32.30 10.48 27.72
N ALA A 89 33.00 10.84 26.63
CA ALA A 89 32.71 12.04 25.86
C ALA A 89 31.53 11.79 24.85
N PRO A 90 30.48 12.64 24.88
CA PRO A 90 29.36 12.52 23.93
C PRO A 90 29.74 12.57 22.44
N SER A 91 30.87 13.24 22.15
CA SER A 91 31.50 13.31 20.82
C SER A 91 31.91 11.92 20.28
N ASP A 92 32.29 11.02 21.18
CA ASP A 92 32.77 9.67 20.81
C ASP A 92 31.61 8.77 20.35
N ALA A 93 30.42 8.94 20.96
CA ALA A 93 29.22 8.21 20.54
C ALA A 93 28.79 8.58 19.12
N MET A 94 28.84 9.87 18.76
CA MET A 94 28.45 10.34 17.42
C MET A 94 29.48 9.91 16.36
N GLY A 95 30.78 9.95 16.69
CA GLY A 95 31.84 9.43 15.84
C GLY A 95 31.70 7.94 15.58
N LEU A 96 31.29 7.16 16.57
CA LEU A 96 31.10 5.72 16.46
C LEU A 96 29.88 5.37 15.59
N LEU A 97 28.79 6.14 15.65
CA LEU A 97 27.64 5.99 14.77
C LEU A 97 28.02 6.27 13.31
N GLN A 98 28.78 7.33 13.05
CA GLN A 98 29.27 7.65 11.71
C GLN A 98 30.25 6.60 11.19
N LEU A 99 31.11 6.07 12.05
CA LEU A 99 31.99 4.95 11.73
C LEU A 99 31.17 3.71 11.33
N THR A 100 30.11 3.39 12.09
CA THR A 100 29.24 2.24 11.80
C THR A 100 28.58 2.39 10.43
N GLN A 101 28.15 3.59 10.06
CA GLN A 101 27.60 3.85 8.73
C GLN A 101 28.65 3.64 7.64
N THR A 102 29.88 4.10 7.83
CA THR A 102 30.99 3.87 6.90
C THR A 102 31.32 2.38 6.79
N MET A 103 31.28 1.65 7.91
CA MET A 103 31.51 0.22 7.92
C MET A 103 30.40 -0.55 7.20
N ALA A 104 29.14 -0.10 7.25
CA ALA A 104 28.05 -0.70 6.48
C ALA A 104 28.32 -0.65 4.96
N GLU A 105 28.87 0.45 4.46
CA GLU A 105 29.32 0.52 3.06
C GLU A 105 30.52 -0.42 2.79
N GLY A 106 31.40 -0.58 3.77
CA GLY A 106 32.51 -1.52 3.69
C GLY A 106 32.08 -2.99 3.47
N VAL A 107 30.95 -3.39 4.04
CA VAL A 107 30.39 -4.74 3.83
C VAL A 107 30.07 -4.99 2.36
N ARG A 108 29.59 -3.98 1.63
CA ARG A 108 29.28 -4.04 0.18
C ARG A 108 30.51 -4.01 -0.72
N SER A 109 31.70 -4.10 -0.15
CA SER A 109 32.92 -4.01 -0.95
C SER A 109 33.19 -5.32 -1.70
N ARG A 110 33.75 -5.19 -2.92
CA ARG A 110 34.15 -6.32 -3.75
C ARG A 110 35.08 -7.31 -3.04
N PRO A 111 36.11 -6.87 -2.26
CA PRO A 111 36.99 -7.81 -1.55
C PRO A 111 36.25 -8.69 -0.54
N VAL A 112 35.23 -8.17 0.15
CA VAL A 112 34.40 -8.96 1.08
C VAL A 112 33.59 -9.98 0.30
N ALA A 113 32.96 -9.59 -0.81
CA ALA A 113 32.22 -10.51 -1.67
C ALA A 113 33.11 -11.63 -2.24
N GLU A 114 34.29 -11.30 -2.73
CA GLU A 114 35.25 -12.28 -3.25
C GLU A 114 35.70 -13.27 -2.17
N THR A 115 35.90 -12.81 -0.94
CA THR A 115 36.28 -13.69 0.17
C THR A 115 35.15 -14.61 0.57
N ALA A 116 33.91 -14.09 0.70
CA ALA A 116 32.73 -14.90 0.99
C ALA A 116 32.46 -15.96 -0.10
N ILE A 117 32.61 -15.60 -1.37
CA ILE A 117 32.47 -16.50 -2.52
C ILE A 117 33.52 -17.63 -2.45
N ARG A 118 34.79 -17.31 -2.17
CA ARG A 118 35.86 -18.32 -2.04
C ARG A 118 35.62 -19.25 -0.85
N GLN A 119 35.25 -18.70 0.31
CA GLN A 119 35.06 -19.51 1.53
C GLN A 119 33.91 -20.52 1.39
N GLN A 120 32.87 -20.17 0.68
CA GLN A 120 31.68 -21.02 0.50
C GLN A 120 31.60 -21.71 -0.85
N ASN A 121 32.64 -21.59 -1.70
CA ASN A 121 32.67 -22.16 -3.05
C ASN A 121 31.43 -21.83 -3.87
N LEU A 122 30.96 -20.60 -3.79
CA LEU A 122 29.75 -20.15 -4.48
C LEU A 122 30.01 -20.01 -5.99
N ARG A 123 29.10 -20.51 -6.81
CA ARG A 123 29.13 -20.36 -8.27
C ARG A 123 28.43 -19.08 -8.71
N MET A 124 28.92 -17.93 -8.26
CA MET A 124 28.39 -16.61 -8.61
C MET A 124 29.52 -15.59 -8.69
N THR A 125 29.26 -14.47 -9.36
CA THR A 125 30.21 -13.36 -9.41
C THR A 125 30.06 -12.43 -8.19
N PRO A 126 31.10 -11.65 -7.83
CA PRO A 126 30.98 -10.64 -6.79
C PRO A 126 29.85 -9.63 -7.08
N GLU A 127 29.64 -9.29 -8.34
CA GLU A 127 28.59 -8.41 -8.79
C GLU A 127 27.20 -8.99 -8.55
N ASP A 128 27.01 -10.29 -8.79
CA ASP A 128 25.75 -10.99 -8.52
C ASP A 128 25.45 -11.03 -7.02
N LEU A 129 26.48 -11.27 -6.19
CA LEU A 129 26.34 -11.32 -4.74
C LEU A 129 26.01 -9.93 -4.17
N LEU A 130 26.68 -8.87 -4.64
CA LEU A 130 26.49 -7.50 -4.21
C LEU A 130 25.27 -6.83 -4.84
N GLY A 131 24.60 -7.49 -5.78
CA GLY A 131 23.44 -6.99 -6.50
C GLY A 131 22.19 -6.86 -5.64
N GLN A 132 21.03 -7.17 -6.22
CA GLN A 132 19.73 -6.94 -5.58
C GLN A 132 19.45 -7.85 -4.36
N ASN A 133 20.20 -8.94 -4.21
CA ASN A 133 19.97 -9.94 -3.17
C ASN A 133 20.64 -9.61 -1.83
N LEU A 134 21.53 -8.60 -1.79
CA LEU A 134 22.21 -8.17 -0.58
C LEU A 134 21.71 -6.81 -0.12
N SER A 135 21.10 -6.76 1.06
CA SER A 135 20.78 -5.54 1.79
C SER A 135 21.70 -5.37 2.99
N VAL A 136 22.25 -4.19 3.15
CA VAL A 136 23.09 -3.82 4.29
C VAL A 136 22.58 -2.51 4.84
N GLU A 137 22.19 -2.52 6.11
CA GLU A 137 21.59 -1.38 6.77
C GLU A 137 22.18 -1.17 8.16
N GLN A 138 22.53 0.06 8.50
CA GLN A 138 22.80 0.40 9.89
C GLN A 138 21.48 0.46 10.67
N ILE A 139 21.43 -0.17 11.84
CA ILE A 139 20.27 -0.03 12.72
C ILE A 139 20.35 1.36 13.37
N PRO A 140 19.33 2.23 13.19
CA PRO A 140 19.37 3.62 13.63
C PRO A 140 19.74 3.76 15.12
N ASN A 141 20.63 4.72 15.43
CA ASN A 141 21.10 5.02 16.78
C ASN A 141 21.79 3.84 17.51
N THR A 142 22.32 2.90 16.78
CA THR A 142 23.07 1.76 17.32
C THR A 142 24.37 1.54 16.58
N GLN A 143 25.23 0.72 17.15
CA GLN A 143 26.47 0.28 16.54
C GLN A 143 26.32 -1.05 15.76
N PHE A 144 25.09 -1.43 15.47
CA PHE A 144 24.77 -2.64 14.74
C PHE A 144 24.54 -2.38 13.26
N ILE A 145 25.11 -3.25 12.45
CA ILE A 145 24.83 -3.36 11.01
C ILE A 145 24.03 -4.64 10.80
N ARG A 146 22.89 -4.55 10.15
CA ARG A 146 22.13 -5.68 9.67
C ARG A 146 22.56 -5.97 8.24
N VAL A 147 22.95 -7.20 7.99
CA VAL A 147 23.24 -7.70 6.65
C VAL A 147 22.23 -8.80 6.34
N THR A 148 21.50 -8.61 5.28
CA THR A 148 20.42 -9.50 4.85
C THR A 148 20.72 -10.02 3.47
N TYR A 149 20.65 -11.32 3.28
CA TYR A 149 20.80 -11.96 1.98
C TYR A 149 19.56 -12.77 1.63
N THR A 150 19.05 -12.56 0.43
CA THR A 150 17.84 -13.21 -0.09
C THR A 150 18.21 -14.24 -1.15
N ASP A 151 17.65 -15.43 -1.05
CA ASP A 151 17.89 -16.54 -2.00
C ASP A 151 16.67 -17.45 -2.10
N THR A 152 16.58 -18.21 -3.17
CA THR A 152 15.55 -19.24 -3.34
C THR A 152 15.82 -20.51 -2.52
N ASP A 153 17.06 -20.71 -2.04
CA ASP A 153 17.47 -21.80 -1.16
C ASP A 153 17.73 -21.24 0.25
N PRO A 154 16.94 -21.63 1.27
CA PRO A 154 17.08 -21.13 2.64
C PRO A 154 18.43 -21.44 3.27
N GLU A 155 19.01 -22.61 2.98
CA GLU A 155 20.34 -22.98 3.48
C GLU A 155 21.44 -22.16 2.82
N ARG A 156 21.32 -21.87 1.52
CA ARG A 156 22.26 -21.01 0.81
C ARG A 156 22.17 -19.58 1.33
N ALA A 157 20.96 -19.05 1.55
CA ALA A 157 20.76 -17.74 2.15
C ALA A 157 21.51 -17.60 3.48
N ARG A 158 21.33 -18.58 4.38
CA ARG A 158 22.02 -18.63 5.67
C ARG A 158 23.55 -18.67 5.52
N ARG A 159 24.07 -19.59 4.68
CA ARG A 159 25.52 -19.74 4.50
C ARG A 159 26.16 -18.48 3.93
N VAL A 160 25.53 -17.86 2.93
CA VAL A 160 26.05 -16.64 2.30
C VAL A 160 26.03 -15.46 3.27
N ALA A 161 24.93 -15.26 4.00
CA ALA A 161 24.85 -14.20 5.00
C ALA A 161 25.95 -14.33 6.06
N ASN A 162 26.17 -15.52 6.62
CA ASN A 162 27.23 -15.77 7.59
C ASN A 162 28.63 -15.57 6.98
N ALA A 163 28.85 -16.06 5.75
CA ALA A 163 30.15 -15.89 5.08
C ALA A 163 30.52 -14.43 4.82
N ILE A 164 29.51 -13.59 4.50
CA ILE A 164 29.73 -12.13 4.35
C ILE A 164 30.16 -11.52 5.69
N GLY A 165 29.51 -11.90 6.78
CA GLY A 165 29.85 -11.41 8.12
C GLY A 165 31.25 -11.83 8.56
N GLU A 166 31.61 -13.07 8.33
CA GLU A 166 32.94 -13.62 8.62
C GLU A 166 34.02 -12.94 7.77
N ALA A 167 33.82 -12.87 6.45
CA ALA A 167 34.74 -12.22 5.52
C ALA A 167 34.96 -10.75 5.85
N PHE A 168 33.90 -10.03 6.26
CA PHE A 168 34.00 -8.65 6.69
C PHE A 168 34.78 -8.52 8.00
N SER A 169 34.47 -9.35 9.00
CA SER A 169 35.18 -9.36 10.28
C SER A 169 36.66 -9.66 10.12
N GLU A 170 37.02 -10.66 9.28
CA GLU A 170 38.41 -11.01 8.92
C GLU A 170 39.11 -9.81 8.25
N ARG A 171 38.47 -9.18 7.25
CA ARG A 171 39.02 -8.03 6.53
C ARG A 171 39.33 -6.85 7.42
N VAL A 172 38.44 -6.52 8.36
CA VAL A 172 38.64 -5.44 9.32
C VAL A 172 39.78 -5.83 10.28
N SER A 173 39.89 -7.09 10.67
CA SER A 173 40.93 -7.59 11.54
C SER A 173 42.33 -7.51 10.90
N ASP A 174 42.43 -7.77 9.60
CA ASP A 174 43.69 -7.70 8.86
C ASP A 174 44.26 -6.27 8.73
N VAL A 175 43.37 -5.26 8.77
CA VAL A 175 43.76 -3.85 8.69
C VAL A 175 44.22 -3.29 10.06
N ARG A 176 44.17 -4.09 11.12
CA ARG A 176 44.59 -3.69 12.48
C ARG A 176 46.07 -3.42 12.56
N SER A 177 46.47 -2.15 12.48
CA SER A 177 47.87 -1.75 12.66
C SER A 177 48.08 -0.66 13.71
N SER A 178 47.09 -0.29 14.51
CA SER A 178 47.18 0.91 15.37
C SER A 178 46.41 0.78 16.69
N ALA A 179 46.81 1.54 17.71
CA ALA A 179 46.29 1.60 19.08
C ALA A 179 44.80 2.01 19.21
N ASN A 180 44.12 2.32 18.11
CA ASN A 180 42.70 2.65 18.03
C ASN A 180 41.98 1.63 17.12
N SER A 181 42.14 0.33 17.39
CA SER A 181 41.61 -0.69 16.51
C SER A 181 40.07 -0.74 16.53
N ILE A 182 39.47 -0.62 15.33
CA ILE A 182 38.06 -0.91 15.12
C ILE A 182 37.89 -2.43 15.29
N THR A 183 36.91 -2.81 16.09
CA THR A 183 36.55 -4.22 16.29
C THR A 183 35.20 -4.48 15.62
N VAL A 184 35.15 -5.52 14.81
CA VAL A 184 33.94 -5.99 14.16
C VAL A 184 33.72 -7.42 14.55
N SER A 185 32.51 -7.74 15.03
CA SER A 185 32.16 -9.10 15.41
C SER A 185 30.74 -9.44 14.96
N VAL A 186 30.52 -10.65 14.49
CA VAL A 186 29.18 -11.17 14.23
C VAL A 186 28.51 -11.42 15.57
N TRP A 187 27.54 -10.58 15.92
CA TRP A 187 26.80 -10.67 17.18
C TRP A 187 25.70 -11.72 17.14
N GLU A 188 24.95 -11.71 16.05
CA GLU A 188 23.85 -12.64 15.82
C GLU A 188 24.05 -13.28 14.43
N PRO A 189 24.43 -14.57 14.38
CA PRO A 189 24.57 -15.28 13.12
C PRO A 189 23.21 -15.58 12.50
N ALA A 190 23.19 -15.71 11.18
CA ALA A 190 22.00 -16.08 10.44
C ALA A 190 21.58 -17.51 10.78
N VAL A 191 20.29 -17.70 10.97
CA VAL A 191 19.64 -19.00 11.08
C VAL A 191 18.93 -19.33 9.77
N THR A 192 18.67 -20.60 9.52
CA THR A 192 17.91 -21.03 8.34
C THR A 192 16.47 -20.52 8.45
N PRO A 193 16.00 -19.69 7.50
CA PRO A 193 14.63 -19.20 7.51
C PRO A 193 13.64 -20.36 7.30
N ALA A 194 12.61 -20.44 8.15
CA ALA A 194 11.57 -21.46 8.07
C ALA A 194 10.48 -21.14 7.05
N GLU A 195 10.25 -19.84 6.79
CA GLU A 195 9.19 -19.36 5.91
C GLU A 195 9.76 -18.42 4.84
N PRO A 196 9.21 -18.44 3.62
CA PRO A 196 9.60 -17.51 2.57
C PRO A 196 9.10 -16.10 2.88
N VAL A 197 9.91 -15.09 2.54
CA VAL A 197 9.53 -13.67 2.66
C VAL A 197 8.77 -13.16 1.43
N SER A 198 8.82 -13.87 0.32
CA SER A 198 8.11 -13.57 -0.93
C SER A 198 7.77 -14.90 -1.63
N PRO A 199 6.66 -14.98 -2.35
CA PRO A 199 5.56 -14.03 -2.49
C PRO A 199 4.59 -14.04 -1.30
N HIS A 200 3.75 -13.00 -1.23
CA HIS A 200 2.67 -12.92 -0.22
C HIS A 200 1.29 -13.12 -0.88
N PRO A 201 0.82 -14.33 -1.13
CA PRO A 201 -0.41 -14.59 -1.90
C PRO A 201 -1.66 -13.96 -1.26
N ILE A 202 -1.75 -13.96 0.07
CA ILE A 202 -2.88 -13.35 0.79
C ILE A 202 -2.90 -11.83 0.60
N ARG A 203 -1.76 -11.16 0.77
CA ARG A 203 -1.65 -9.71 0.57
C ARG A 203 -1.95 -9.30 -0.88
N ASN A 204 -1.39 -10.04 -1.83
CA ASN A 204 -1.59 -9.80 -3.26
C ASN A 204 -3.05 -10.05 -3.65
N GLY A 205 -3.67 -11.10 -3.11
CA GLY A 205 -5.09 -11.38 -3.28
C GLY A 205 -6.00 -10.29 -2.73
N LEU A 206 -5.74 -9.76 -1.53
CA LEU A 206 -6.51 -8.67 -0.93
C LEU A 206 -6.39 -7.37 -1.76
N LEU A 207 -5.18 -7.03 -2.23
CA LEU A 207 -4.98 -5.88 -3.11
C LEU A 207 -5.71 -6.05 -4.44
N ALA A 208 -5.69 -7.25 -5.00
CA ALA A 208 -6.42 -7.56 -6.24
C ALA A 208 -7.95 -7.51 -6.05
N LEU A 209 -8.47 -7.94 -4.90
CA LEU A 209 -9.89 -7.79 -4.57
C LEU A 209 -10.30 -6.32 -4.47
N ALA A 210 -9.49 -5.49 -3.82
CA ALA A 210 -9.75 -4.05 -3.73
C ALA A 210 -9.74 -3.38 -5.12
N LEU A 211 -8.75 -3.72 -5.95
CA LEU A 211 -8.69 -3.25 -7.33
C LEU A 211 -9.87 -3.78 -8.15
N GLY A 212 -10.22 -5.05 -7.97
CA GLY A 212 -11.37 -5.71 -8.60
C GLY A 212 -12.70 -5.03 -8.27
N LEU A 213 -12.85 -4.55 -7.04
CA LEU A 213 -14.03 -3.77 -6.64
C LEU A 213 -14.10 -2.45 -7.43
N ILE A 214 -13.01 -1.71 -7.52
CA ILE A 214 -12.96 -0.44 -8.25
C ILE A 214 -13.27 -0.66 -9.74
N VAL A 215 -12.60 -1.63 -10.36
CA VAL A 215 -12.80 -1.98 -11.77
C VAL A 215 -14.20 -2.53 -12.00
N GLY A 216 -14.70 -3.38 -11.10
CA GLY A 216 -16.03 -3.97 -11.18
C GLY A 216 -17.15 -2.95 -11.10
N VAL A 217 -17.01 -1.96 -10.19
CA VAL A 217 -17.95 -0.83 -10.09
C VAL A 217 -17.89 0.01 -11.35
N GLY A 218 -16.70 0.37 -11.83
CA GLY A 218 -16.54 1.11 -13.09
C GLY A 218 -17.19 0.40 -14.27
N LEU A 219 -16.96 -0.92 -14.41
CA LEU A 219 -17.56 -1.73 -15.46
C LEU A 219 -19.09 -1.83 -15.33
N ALA A 220 -19.60 -1.92 -14.10
CA ALA A 220 -21.05 -1.92 -13.85
C ALA A 220 -21.71 -0.63 -14.35
N PHE A 221 -21.06 0.53 -14.13
CA PHE A 221 -21.53 1.83 -14.65
C PHE A 221 -21.46 1.91 -16.18
N VAL A 222 -20.37 1.43 -16.77
CA VAL A 222 -20.24 1.38 -18.24
C VAL A 222 -21.32 0.51 -18.85
N LEU A 223 -21.56 -0.67 -18.28
CA LEU A 223 -22.62 -1.57 -18.76
C LEU A 223 -24.02 -1.01 -18.54
N GLU A 224 -24.25 -0.24 -17.48
CA GLU A 224 -25.53 0.44 -17.26
C GLU A 224 -25.71 1.58 -18.26
N HIS A 225 -24.66 2.32 -18.57
CA HIS A 225 -24.70 3.40 -19.56
C HIS A 225 -24.89 2.89 -21.02
N LEU A 226 -24.42 1.68 -21.31
CA LEU A 226 -24.62 1.03 -22.61
C LEU A 226 -25.97 0.31 -22.73
N ASP A 227 -26.71 0.19 -21.63
CA ASP A 227 -28.00 -0.45 -21.58
C ASP A 227 -29.11 0.58 -21.84
N ASP A 228 -29.28 0.95 -23.13
CA ASP A 228 -30.31 1.90 -23.61
C ASP A 228 -31.74 1.33 -23.54
N THR A 229 -31.99 0.38 -22.62
CA THR A 229 -33.32 -0.20 -22.47
C THR A 229 -34.22 0.77 -21.73
N TRP A 230 -35.25 1.25 -22.39
CA TRP A 230 -36.26 2.14 -21.84
C TRP A 230 -37.01 1.45 -20.69
N ARG A 231 -36.88 1.97 -19.48
CA ARG A 231 -37.39 1.32 -18.27
C ARG A 231 -38.70 1.87 -17.76
N SER A 232 -39.16 2.98 -18.31
CA SER A 232 -40.45 3.56 -17.89
C SER A 232 -41.25 4.06 -19.08
N THR A 233 -42.57 4.00 -18.93
CA THR A 233 -43.52 4.57 -19.87
C THR A 233 -43.41 6.08 -20.02
N GLU A 234 -42.99 6.76 -18.92
CA GLU A 234 -42.77 8.18 -18.88
C GLU A 234 -41.59 8.64 -19.74
N GLU A 235 -40.46 7.83 -19.72
CA GLU A 235 -39.31 8.10 -20.59
C GLU A 235 -39.65 7.91 -22.08
N ALA A 236 -40.44 6.86 -22.36
CA ALA A 236 -40.93 6.62 -23.72
C ALA A 236 -41.80 7.73 -24.26
N GLU A 237 -42.66 8.33 -23.42
CA GLU A 237 -43.48 9.50 -23.78
C GLU A 237 -42.69 10.78 -23.99
N LEU A 238 -41.71 11.03 -23.11
CA LEU A 238 -40.82 12.21 -23.19
C LEU A 238 -39.99 12.23 -24.48
N ILE A 239 -39.50 11.07 -24.90
CA ILE A 239 -38.59 10.95 -26.07
C ILE A 239 -39.36 10.80 -27.36
N SER A 240 -40.48 10.06 -27.37
CA SER A 240 -41.28 9.84 -28.57
C SER A 240 -42.26 10.99 -28.87
N GLY A 241 -42.58 11.79 -27.87
CA GLY A 241 -43.60 12.86 -27.99
C GLY A 241 -45.04 12.35 -28.21
N VAL A 242 -45.28 11.03 -28.03
CA VAL A 242 -46.58 10.40 -28.24
C VAL A 242 -47.05 9.81 -26.90
N PRO A 243 -48.31 10.10 -26.48
CA PRO A 243 -48.84 9.57 -25.23
C PRO A 243 -48.99 8.04 -25.29
N THR A 244 -48.60 7.37 -24.20
CA THR A 244 -48.71 5.91 -24.07
C THR A 244 -50.12 5.51 -23.75
N PHE A 245 -50.81 4.77 -24.62
CA PHE A 245 -52.20 4.36 -24.47
C PHE A 245 -52.38 3.09 -23.60
N GLY A 246 -51.31 2.41 -23.22
CA GLY A 246 -51.37 1.25 -22.35
C GLY A 246 -50.07 0.46 -22.29
N VAL A 247 -49.91 -0.29 -21.21
CA VAL A 247 -48.75 -1.20 -20.98
C VAL A 247 -49.28 -2.65 -21.12
N ILE A 248 -48.64 -3.42 -21.97
CA ILE A 248 -48.96 -4.85 -22.06
C ILE A 248 -48.08 -5.59 -21.01
N PRO A 249 -48.69 -6.11 -19.92
CA PRO A 249 -47.90 -6.80 -18.90
C PRO A 249 -47.29 -8.09 -19.45
N GLU A 250 -46.02 -8.35 -19.15
CA GLU A 250 -45.37 -9.60 -19.49
C GLU A 250 -46.06 -10.78 -18.78
N TYR A 251 -46.72 -11.63 -19.53
CA TYR A 251 -47.38 -12.82 -18.99
C TYR A 251 -46.33 -13.91 -18.78
N LYS A 252 -45.87 -14.13 -17.57
CA LYS A 252 -45.12 -15.34 -17.21
C LYS A 252 -46.07 -16.53 -17.25
N GLY A 253 -46.13 -17.17 -18.39
CA GLY A 253 -46.93 -18.39 -18.56
C GLY A 253 -46.64 -19.39 -17.44
N ALA A 254 -47.67 -19.80 -16.72
CA ALA A 254 -47.54 -20.83 -15.70
C ALA A 254 -46.90 -22.07 -16.34
N LYS A 255 -45.76 -22.50 -15.80
CA LYS A 255 -45.17 -23.81 -16.14
C LYS A 255 -46.21 -24.86 -15.90
N GLY A 256 -46.81 -25.39 -17.00
CA GLY A 256 -47.78 -26.46 -16.95
C GLY A 256 -47.21 -27.64 -16.18
N LYS A 257 -47.88 -28.05 -15.12
CA LYS A 257 -47.71 -29.35 -14.49
C LYS A 257 -47.90 -30.42 -15.59
N LYS A 258 -46.82 -31.11 -15.95
CA LYS A 258 -46.90 -32.35 -16.71
C LYS A 258 -47.71 -33.32 -15.85
N GLY A 259 -48.93 -33.64 -16.31
CA GLY A 259 -49.75 -34.67 -15.70
C GLY A 259 -49.09 -36.02 -15.85
N GLU A 260 -48.97 -36.71 -14.74
CA GLU A 260 -48.83 -38.19 -14.71
C GLU A 260 -50.08 -38.83 -15.32
N TYR A 261 -49.85 -39.66 -16.28
CA TYR A 261 -50.72 -40.81 -16.61
C TYR A 261 -49.84 -42.04 -16.55
#